data_8bac1c7a34daa6923fc29042edec2aad
#
_entry.id   8bac1c7a34daa6923fc29042edec2aad
#
_cell.length_a   1.000
_cell.length_b   1.000
_cell.length_c   1.000
_cell.angle_alpha   90.00
_cell.angle_beta   90.00
_cell.angle_gamma   90.00
#
_symmetry.space_group_name_H-M   'P 1'
#
loop_
_entity.id
_entity.type
_entity.pdbx_description
1 polymer ?
#
loop_
_entity_poly.entity_id
_entity_poly.type
_entity_poly.pdbx_seq_one_letter_code
_entity_poly.pdbx_strand_id
1 'polypeptide(L)'
;WIKDLGRDGYLHNHTRMWFASIWVHTLRLPWQLGADIFLKHLIDGDPASNTLSWRWVAGLHTKGKSYLAYPDNIKKFTNGKFYPNKQLATHVKSAEEEDKPLPKQLNFDSKIRSGKKGFLVHESDLSPNFLNEYDMVLIQGSPLKSIKRSSLVQSFISDALKEYQKECTKNQKCDVALINLEDTKMIKKLMDEKGLSSLSSYYPALGSVNDEIQKLRNEGILVDYQ
;
A
#
# COMPACT_ATOMS: atom_id res chain seq x y z
N TRP A 1 18.26 -13.72 1.89
CA TRP A 1 17.35 -12.57 1.71
C TRP A 1 15.90 -12.86 2.15
N ILE A 2 15.35 -14.05 1.86
CA ILE A 2 13.98 -14.36 2.32
C ILE A 2 13.87 -14.43 3.84
N LYS A 3 14.92 -14.92 4.51
CA LYS A 3 15.00 -14.91 5.98
C LYS A 3 15.10 -13.48 6.53
N ASP A 4 15.90 -12.64 5.88
CA ASP A 4 16.05 -11.23 6.26
C ASP A 4 14.73 -10.47 6.06
N LEU A 5 14.05 -10.69 4.92
CA LEU A 5 12.73 -10.15 4.67
C LEU A 5 11.70 -10.52 5.75
N GLY A 6 11.68 -11.82 6.13
CA GLY A 6 10.74 -12.30 7.17
C GLY A 6 11.05 -11.78 8.56
N ARG A 7 12.34 -11.55 8.89
CA ARG A 7 12.80 -11.08 10.20
C ARG A 7 12.67 -9.56 10.35
N ASP A 8 13.13 -8.83 9.32
CA ASP A 8 13.35 -7.38 9.39
C ASP A 8 12.24 -6.57 8.69
N GLY A 9 11.42 -7.22 7.85
CA GLY A 9 10.40 -6.55 7.04
C GLY A 9 10.99 -5.59 5.99
N TYR A 10 12.26 -5.75 5.67
CA TYR A 10 13.00 -4.85 4.80
C TYR A 10 14.03 -5.58 3.94
N LEU A 11 14.18 -5.12 2.71
CA LEU A 11 15.31 -5.44 1.83
C LEU A 11 15.80 -4.16 1.17
N HIS A 12 17.11 -4.01 1.06
CA HIS A 12 17.71 -2.92 0.30
C HIS A 12 17.27 -2.96 -1.17
N ASN A 13 17.11 -1.81 -1.82
CA ASN A 13 16.59 -1.70 -3.18
C ASN A 13 17.28 -2.64 -4.20
N HIS A 14 18.61 -2.70 -4.23
CA HIS A 14 19.32 -3.63 -5.10
C HIS A 14 18.95 -5.08 -4.81
N THR A 15 18.80 -5.45 -3.54
CA THR A 15 18.40 -6.82 -3.16
C THR A 15 17.01 -7.15 -3.65
N ARG A 16 16.07 -6.19 -3.59
CA ARG A 16 14.72 -6.38 -4.15
C ARG A 16 14.77 -6.67 -5.65
N MET A 17 15.58 -5.92 -6.40
CA MET A 17 15.75 -6.11 -7.84
C MET A 17 16.39 -7.46 -8.16
N TRP A 18 17.45 -7.85 -7.43
CA TRP A 18 18.08 -9.16 -7.62
C TRP A 18 17.16 -10.31 -7.26
N PHE A 19 16.44 -10.19 -6.14
CA PHE A 19 15.45 -11.17 -5.70
C PHE A 19 14.38 -11.39 -6.78
N ALA A 20 13.78 -10.32 -7.27
CA ALA A 20 12.74 -10.37 -8.30
C ALA A 20 13.28 -10.96 -9.62
N SER A 21 14.48 -10.57 -10.04
CA SER A 21 15.12 -11.13 -11.23
C SER A 21 15.42 -12.62 -11.09
N ILE A 22 15.94 -13.05 -9.96
CA ILE A 22 16.21 -14.47 -9.70
C ILE A 22 14.90 -15.25 -9.70
N TRP A 23 13.86 -14.72 -9.03
CA TRP A 23 12.53 -15.31 -8.98
C TRP A 23 11.94 -15.53 -10.37
N VAL A 24 11.91 -14.49 -11.19
CA VAL A 24 11.25 -14.53 -12.51
C VAL A 24 12.10 -15.23 -13.54
N HIS A 25 13.40 -14.88 -13.65
CA HIS A 25 14.21 -15.29 -14.79
C HIS A 25 15.04 -16.55 -14.53
N THR A 26 15.47 -16.77 -13.30
CA THR A 26 16.28 -17.96 -12.93
C THR A 26 15.39 -19.11 -12.48
N LEU A 27 14.51 -18.86 -11.49
CA LEU A 27 13.62 -19.88 -10.94
C LEU A 27 12.35 -20.12 -11.77
N ARG A 28 12.06 -19.22 -12.72
CA ARG A 28 10.90 -19.31 -13.61
C ARG A 28 9.56 -19.33 -12.88
N LEU A 29 9.49 -18.66 -11.74
CA LEU A 29 8.28 -18.57 -10.94
C LEU A 29 7.39 -17.39 -11.40
N PRO A 30 6.07 -17.49 -11.25
CA PRO A 30 5.14 -16.39 -11.53
C PRO A 30 5.50 -15.15 -10.72
N TRP A 31 5.63 -13.98 -11.38
CA TRP A 31 6.00 -12.73 -10.74
C TRP A 31 4.97 -12.30 -9.68
N GLN A 32 3.69 -12.62 -9.90
CA GLN A 32 2.59 -12.29 -8.98
C GLN A 32 2.80 -12.89 -7.60
N LEU A 33 3.29 -14.13 -7.52
CA LEU A 33 3.58 -14.80 -6.24
C LEU A 33 4.73 -14.12 -5.49
N GLY A 34 5.74 -13.64 -6.22
CA GLY A 34 6.83 -12.87 -5.62
C GLY A 34 6.37 -11.50 -5.13
N ALA A 35 5.52 -10.84 -5.89
CA ALA A 35 4.89 -9.58 -5.50
C ALA A 35 4.03 -9.73 -4.24
N ASP A 36 3.25 -10.82 -4.13
CA ASP A 36 2.45 -11.13 -2.95
C ASP A 36 3.33 -11.34 -1.70
N ILE A 37 4.45 -12.06 -1.82
CA ILE A 37 5.42 -12.24 -0.74
C ILE A 37 5.97 -10.89 -0.27
N PHE A 38 6.31 -9.99 -1.19
CA PHE A 38 6.82 -8.67 -0.84
C PHE A 38 5.76 -7.83 -0.14
N LEU A 39 4.54 -7.77 -0.68
CA LEU A 39 3.44 -7.06 -0.06
C LEU A 39 3.10 -7.57 1.34
N LYS A 40 3.23 -8.88 1.55
CA LYS A 40 2.99 -9.52 2.85
C LYS A 40 4.04 -9.17 3.89
N HIS A 41 5.31 -9.04 3.50
CA HIS A 41 6.43 -8.99 4.43
C HIS A 41 7.16 -7.66 4.50
N LEU A 42 7.06 -6.79 3.50
CA LEU A 42 7.70 -5.47 3.52
C LEU A 42 6.88 -4.48 4.36
N ILE A 43 7.55 -3.83 5.31
CA ILE A 43 6.95 -2.75 6.13
C ILE A 43 6.52 -1.57 5.25
N ASP A 44 7.30 -1.28 4.20
CA ASP A 44 7.04 -0.24 3.21
C ASP A 44 6.30 -0.78 1.96
N GLY A 45 5.58 -1.89 2.10
CA GLY A 45 4.86 -2.54 1.02
C GLY A 45 3.65 -1.73 0.55
N ASP A 46 3.79 -1.01 -0.57
CA ASP A 46 2.70 -0.33 -1.25
C ASP A 46 2.20 -1.17 -2.45
N PRO A 47 0.89 -1.43 -2.58
CA PRO A 47 0.36 -2.30 -3.64
C PRO A 47 0.68 -1.84 -5.06
N ALA A 48 0.59 -0.54 -5.33
CA ALA A 48 0.81 0.01 -6.67
C ALA A 48 2.30 -0.04 -7.04
N SER A 49 3.15 0.49 -6.18
CA SER A 49 4.60 0.55 -6.36
C SER A 49 5.20 -0.86 -6.45
N ASN A 50 4.78 -1.78 -5.57
CA ASN A 50 5.23 -3.16 -5.56
C ASN A 50 4.86 -3.87 -6.87
N THR A 51 3.60 -3.78 -7.31
CA THR A 51 3.13 -4.39 -8.56
C THR A 51 3.89 -3.85 -9.76
N LEU A 52 4.03 -2.53 -9.89
CA LEU A 52 4.74 -1.90 -11.01
C LEU A 52 6.22 -2.30 -11.04
N SER A 53 6.87 -2.39 -9.89
CA SER A 53 8.28 -2.79 -9.79
C SER A 53 8.50 -4.24 -10.23
N TRP A 54 7.64 -5.17 -9.79
CA TRP A 54 7.68 -6.56 -10.22
C TRP A 54 7.38 -6.73 -11.71
N ARG A 55 6.40 -5.98 -12.24
CA ARG A 55 6.09 -5.95 -13.68
C ARG A 55 7.26 -5.42 -14.50
N TRP A 56 7.98 -4.41 -13.98
CA TRP A 56 9.18 -3.89 -14.63
C TRP A 56 10.27 -4.96 -14.74
N VAL A 57 10.59 -5.69 -13.67
CA VAL A 57 11.56 -6.78 -13.70
C VAL A 57 11.12 -7.88 -14.67
N ALA A 58 9.83 -8.23 -14.67
CA ALA A 58 9.25 -9.25 -15.54
C ALA A 58 9.18 -8.86 -17.02
N GLY A 59 9.51 -7.60 -17.40
CA GLY A 59 9.47 -7.12 -18.77
C GLY A 59 8.08 -6.69 -19.28
N LEU A 60 7.11 -6.51 -18.36
CA LEU A 60 5.72 -6.15 -18.69
C LEU A 60 5.46 -4.63 -18.68
N HIS A 61 6.31 -3.85 -18.02
CA HIS A 61 6.13 -2.40 -17.90
C HIS A 61 6.51 -1.65 -19.17
N THR A 62 7.70 -1.92 -19.71
CA THR A 62 8.22 -1.27 -20.92
C THR A 62 8.67 -2.34 -21.90
N LYS A 63 8.12 -2.32 -23.13
CA LYS A 63 8.45 -3.31 -24.16
C LYS A 63 9.96 -3.38 -24.40
N GLY A 64 10.52 -4.57 -24.37
CA GLY A 64 11.95 -4.83 -24.60
C GLY A 64 12.88 -4.42 -23.44
N LYS A 65 12.34 -3.95 -22.31
CA LYS A 65 13.12 -3.64 -21.10
C LYS A 65 12.72 -4.57 -19.96
N SER A 66 13.70 -5.21 -19.37
CA SER A 66 13.56 -6.03 -18.17
C SER A 66 14.88 -5.97 -17.40
N TYR A 67 14.86 -6.38 -16.16
CA TYR A 67 16.04 -6.37 -15.33
C TYR A 67 16.58 -7.79 -15.11
N LEU A 68 17.85 -8.00 -15.43
CA LEU A 68 18.55 -9.26 -15.18
C LEU A 68 19.63 -9.04 -14.11
N ALA A 69 19.62 -9.87 -13.08
CA ALA A 69 20.64 -9.86 -12.05
C ALA A 69 21.95 -10.44 -12.58
N TYR A 70 23.06 -9.74 -12.34
CA TYR A 70 24.40 -10.16 -12.75
C TYR A 70 25.24 -10.58 -11.53
N PRO A 71 25.95 -11.72 -11.58
CA PRO A 71 26.77 -12.19 -10.48
C PRO A 71 27.81 -11.19 -9.97
N ASP A 72 28.50 -10.48 -10.88
CA ASP A 72 29.50 -9.49 -10.53
C ASP A 72 28.91 -8.26 -9.84
N ASN A 73 27.70 -7.86 -10.22
CA ASN A 73 26.96 -6.78 -9.55
C ASN A 73 26.62 -7.18 -8.11
N ILE A 74 26.09 -8.39 -7.91
CA ILE A 74 25.81 -8.94 -6.57
C ILE A 74 27.09 -9.01 -5.75
N LYS A 75 28.17 -9.54 -6.29
CA LYS A 75 29.48 -9.64 -5.63
C LYS A 75 29.98 -8.27 -5.19
N LYS A 76 29.94 -7.29 -6.08
CA LYS A 76 30.41 -5.92 -5.83
C LYS A 76 29.67 -5.28 -4.67
N PHE A 77 28.34 -5.28 -4.69
CA PHE A 77 27.51 -4.59 -3.71
C PHE A 77 27.23 -5.39 -2.43
N THR A 78 27.73 -6.61 -2.35
CA THR A 78 27.74 -7.42 -1.12
C THR A 78 29.14 -7.59 -0.54
N ASN A 79 30.12 -6.81 -0.98
CA ASN A 79 31.53 -6.91 -0.57
C ASN A 79 32.09 -8.34 -0.71
N GLY A 80 31.69 -9.02 -1.77
CA GLY A 80 32.12 -10.40 -2.04
C GLY A 80 31.41 -11.49 -1.24
N LYS A 81 30.47 -11.13 -0.33
CA LYS A 81 29.73 -12.09 0.51
C LYS A 81 28.91 -13.09 -0.31
N PHE A 82 28.34 -12.64 -1.44
CA PHE A 82 27.56 -13.48 -2.35
C PHE A 82 28.09 -13.36 -3.77
N TYR A 83 28.36 -14.51 -4.39
CA TYR A 83 28.79 -14.59 -5.79
C TYR A 83 28.14 -15.80 -6.46
N PRO A 84 26.90 -15.68 -6.98
CA PRO A 84 26.17 -16.79 -7.60
C PRO A 84 26.66 -17.02 -9.05
N ASN A 85 27.95 -17.28 -9.22
CA ASN A 85 28.56 -17.53 -10.52
C ASN A 85 27.95 -18.77 -11.17
N LYS A 86 27.62 -18.71 -12.46
CA LYS A 86 27.03 -19.78 -13.28
C LYS A 86 25.66 -20.30 -12.80
N GLN A 87 25.01 -19.62 -11.86
CA GLN A 87 23.70 -20.05 -11.31
C GLN A 87 22.54 -19.17 -11.78
N LEU A 88 22.82 -17.98 -12.29
CA LEU A 88 21.79 -17.03 -12.71
C LEU A 88 21.47 -17.18 -14.21
N ALA A 89 20.22 -16.83 -14.55
CA ALA A 89 19.80 -16.76 -15.95
C ALA A 89 20.64 -15.73 -16.71
N THR A 90 21.07 -16.10 -17.91
CA THR A 90 21.82 -15.24 -18.85
C THR A 90 20.92 -14.54 -19.87
N HIS A 91 19.65 -14.96 -19.95
CA HIS A 91 18.66 -14.41 -20.87
C HIS A 91 17.36 -14.13 -20.16
N VAL A 92 16.74 -13.04 -20.57
CA VAL A 92 15.40 -12.67 -20.09
C VAL A 92 14.38 -13.54 -20.82
N LYS A 93 13.45 -14.11 -20.07
CA LYS A 93 12.17 -14.58 -20.59
C LYS A 93 11.12 -13.57 -20.13
N SER A 94 10.73 -12.65 -21.01
CA SER A 94 9.64 -11.72 -20.72
C SER A 94 8.35 -12.51 -20.46
N ALA A 95 7.61 -12.10 -19.44
CA ALA A 95 6.26 -12.57 -19.28
C ALA A 95 5.39 -12.01 -20.41
N GLU A 96 4.44 -12.81 -20.88
CA GLU A 96 3.43 -12.37 -21.84
C GLU A 96 2.18 -11.96 -21.09
N GLU A 97 1.59 -10.84 -21.47
CA GLU A 97 0.34 -10.35 -20.93
C GLU A 97 -0.53 -9.91 -22.11
N GLU A 98 -1.70 -10.49 -22.23
CA GLU A 98 -2.59 -10.25 -23.37
C GLU A 98 -3.22 -8.86 -23.31
N ASP A 99 -3.54 -8.35 -22.12
CA ASP A 99 -4.21 -7.06 -21.95
C ASP A 99 -3.40 -6.09 -21.10
N LYS A 100 -3.07 -4.94 -21.67
CA LYS A 100 -2.54 -3.80 -20.89
C LYS A 100 -3.70 -3.00 -20.35
N PRO A 101 -3.75 -2.74 -19.04
CA PRO A 101 -4.78 -1.86 -18.49
C PRO A 101 -4.66 -0.47 -19.13
N LEU A 102 -5.79 0.04 -19.63
CA LEU A 102 -5.83 1.39 -20.18
C LEU A 102 -5.72 2.42 -19.06
N PRO A 103 -4.98 3.52 -19.28
CA PRO A 103 -4.94 4.63 -18.35
C PRO A 103 -6.36 5.16 -18.10
N LYS A 104 -6.72 5.34 -16.83
CA LYS A 104 -7.97 6.01 -16.43
C LYS A 104 -7.64 7.39 -15.90
N GLN A 105 -8.42 8.39 -16.32
CA GLN A 105 -8.30 9.72 -15.74
C GLN A 105 -8.80 9.68 -14.29
N LEU A 106 -8.02 10.24 -13.37
CA LEU A 106 -8.45 10.44 -12.00
C LEU A 106 -9.36 11.65 -11.94
N ASN A 107 -10.60 11.47 -11.51
CA ASN A 107 -11.53 12.55 -11.28
C ASN A 107 -11.53 12.87 -9.78
N PHE A 108 -11.02 14.04 -9.45
CA PHE A 108 -11.08 14.61 -8.10
C PHE A 108 -12.30 15.57 -8.06
N ASP A 109 -13.48 15.00 -7.80
CA ASP A 109 -14.67 15.82 -7.57
C ASP A 109 -14.66 16.33 -6.12
N SER A 110 -13.99 17.45 -5.89
CA SER A 110 -14.13 18.19 -4.64
C SER A 110 -15.40 19.05 -4.72
N LYS A 111 -16.53 18.51 -4.28
CA LYS A 111 -17.76 19.32 -4.15
C LYS A 111 -17.75 20.01 -2.78
N ILE A 112 -17.91 21.32 -2.79
CA ILE A 112 -18.18 22.07 -1.55
C ILE A 112 -19.55 21.61 -1.06
N ARG A 113 -19.59 20.89 0.07
CA ARG A 113 -20.83 20.41 0.68
C ARG A 113 -21.17 21.26 1.91
N SER A 114 -22.44 21.53 2.10
CA SER A 114 -22.96 22.16 3.32
C SER A 114 -23.14 21.10 4.41
N GLY A 115 -23.05 21.49 5.68
CA GLY A 115 -23.24 20.64 6.85
C GLY A 115 -21.94 20.20 7.52
N LYS A 116 -22.07 19.42 8.58
CA LYS A 116 -20.91 18.91 9.34
C LYS A 116 -20.10 17.91 8.53
N LYS A 117 -18.79 18.04 8.60
CA LYS A 117 -17.84 17.22 7.85
C LYS A 117 -16.93 16.44 8.77
N GLY A 118 -16.75 15.16 8.47
CA GLY A 118 -15.72 14.34 9.08
C GLY A 118 -14.48 14.21 8.18
N PHE A 119 -13.31 13.95 8.78
CA PHE A 119 -12.11 13.56 8.05
C PHE A 119 -11.76 12.12 8.35
N LEU A 120 -11.65 11.31 7.31
CA LEU A 120 -11.30 9.89 7.40
C LEU A 120 -9.80 9.71 7.21
N VAL A 121 -9.13 9.23 8.25
CA VAL A 121 -7.71 8.87 8.27
C VAL A 121 -7.56 7.37 8.13
N HIS A 122 -6.70 6.94 7.23
CA HIS A 122 -6.44 5.53 6.95
C HIS A 122 -4.95 5.20 6.97
N GLU A 123 -4.61 3.92 7.07
CA GLU A 123 -3.23 3.42 7.22
C GLU A 123 -2.26 3.81 6.09
N SER A 124 -2.75 4.24 4.94
CA SER A 124 -1.89 4.66 3.82
C SER A 124 -1.44 6.12 3.91
N ASP A 125 -2.08 6.93 4.78
CA ASP A 125 -1.72 8.33 4.99
C ASP A 125 -2.05 8.76 6.41
N LEU A 126 -1.01 8.91 7.23
CA LEU A 126 -1.10 9.28 8.64
C LEU A 126 -0.55 10.70 8.90
N SER A 127 -0.46 11.54 7.89
CA SER A 127 0.07 12.92 8.01
C SER A 127 -0.88 14.02 7.53
N PRO A 128 -2.15 14.01 7.91
CA PRO A 128 -3.07 15.07 7.49
C PRO A 128 -2.76 16.39 8.23
N ASN A 129 -2.55 17.45 7.45
CA ASN A 129 -2.20 18.78 7.96
C ASN A 129 -3.41 19.69 8.27
N PHE A 130 -4.64 19.30 7.91
CA PHE A 130 -5.82 20.19 7.87
C PHE A 130 -7.00 19.70 8.72
N LEU A 131 -6.74 18.96 9.81
CA LEU A 131 -7.82 18.36 10.60
C LEU A 131 -8.67 19.35 11.38
N ASN A 132 -8.17 20.56 11.65
CA ASN A 132 -8.90 21.59 12.41
C ASN A 132 -10.09 22.23 11.63
N GLU A 133 -10.20 21.94 10.34
CA GLU A 133 -11.31 22.40 9.49
C GLU A 133 -12.50 21.44 9.50
N TYR A 134 -12.38 20.30 10.20
CA TYR A 134 -13.39 19.27 10.28
C TYR A 134 -14.05 19.23 11.66
N ASP A 135 -15.32 18.85 11.66
CA ASP A 135 -16.10 18.70 12.90
C ASP A 135 -15.70 17.45 13.69
N MET A 136 -15.19 16.45 12.97
CA MET A 136 -14.77 15.17 13.57
C MET A 136 -13.67 14.49 12.74
N VAL A 137 -12.76 13.79 13.41
CA VAL A 137 -11.77 12.92 12.78
C VAL A 137 -12.10 11.46 13.05
N LEU A 138 -12.25 10.67 11.99
CA LEU A 138 -12.45 9.24 12.03
C LEU A 138 -11.13 8.55 11.70
N ILE A 139 -10.52 7.85 12.62
CA ILE A 139 -9.23 7.18 12.44
C ILE A 139 -9.45 5.69 12.30
N GLN A 140 -8.90 5.08 11.26
CA GLN A 140 -8.83 3.62 11.16
C GLN A 140 -8.13 3.06 12.40
N GLY A 141 -8.84 2.23 13.19
CA GLY A 141 -8.35 1.76 14.49
C GLY A 141 -7.48 0.52 14.43
N SER A 142 -7.45 -0.18 13.30
CA SER A 142 -6.66 -1.40 13.11
C SER A 142 -6.30 -1.61 11.65
N PRO A 143 -5.20 -2.36 11.36
CA PRO A 143 -4.86 -2.74 9.99
C PRO A 143 -6.00 -3.47 9.28
N LEU A 144 -6.13 -3.28 7.96
CA LEU A 144 -7.13 -3.99 7.16
C LEU A 144 -6.92 -5.50 7.24
N LYS A 145 -8.00 -6.24 7.52
CA LYS A 145 -8.00 -7.71 7.57
C LYS A 145 -8.03 -8.34 6.18
N SER A 146 -8.54 -7.61 5.20
CA SER A 146 -8.59 -8.03 3.78
C SER A 146 -7.20 -8.23 3.17
N ILE A 147 -6.15 -7.65 3.76
CA ILE A 147 -4.76 -7.83 3.31
C ILE A 147 -4.05 -8.86 4.18
N LYS A 148 -3.53 -9.92 3.56
CA LYS A 148 -2.68 -10.89 4.26
C LYS A 148 -1.28 -10.30 4.49
N ARG A 149 -0.99 -9.90 5.72
CA ARG A 149 0.30 -9.36 6.16
C ARG A 149 0.98 -10.26 7.18
N SER A 150 2.32 -10.20 7.24
CA SER A 150 3.05 -10.83 8.34
C SER A 150 2.73 -10.15 9.68
N SER A 151 2.95 -10.86 10.79
CA SER A 151 2.73 -10.29 12.13
C SER A 151 3.55 -9.03 12.37
N LEU A 152 4.79 -8.98 11.85
CA LEU A 152 5.66 -7.80 11.93
C LEU A 152 5.01 -6.58 11.26
N VAL A 153 4.52 -6.73 10.03
CA VAL A 153 3.88 -5.64 9.27
C VAL A 153 2.56 -5.22 9.95
N GLN A 154 1.77 -6.17 10.43
CA GLN A 154 0.54 -5.88 11.17
C GLN A 154 0.82 -5.09 12.46
N SER A 155 1.84 -5.50 13.22
CA SER A 155 2.26 -4.79 14.44
C SER A 155 2.72 -3.37 14.10
N PHE A 156 3.57 -3.20 13.11
CA PHE A 156 4.05 -1.89 12.67
C PHE A 156 2.91 -0.93 12.32
N ILE A 157 1.96 -1.36 11.48
CA ILE A 157 0.81 -0.54 11.10
C ILE A 157 -0.07 -0.24 12.32
N SER A 158 -0.32 -1.25 13.16
CA SER A 158 -1.10 -1.08 14.38
C SER A 158 -0.48 -0.04 15.32
N ASP A 159 0.83 -0.05 15.48
CA ASP A 159 1.53 0.88 16.35
C ASP A 159 1.58 2.30 15.76
N ALA A 160 1.75 2.41 14.43
CA ALA A 160 1.66 3.69 13.73
C ALA A 160 0.27 4.34 13.87
N LEU A 161 -0.80 3.56 13.71
CA LEU A 161 -2.18 4.02 13.91
C LEU A 161 -2.43 4.48 15.35
N LYS A 162 -1.94 3.75 16.34
CA LYS A 162 -2.06 4.13 17.78
C LYS A 162 -1.30 5.41 18.08
N GLU A 163 -0.09 5.55 17.56
CA GLU A 163 0.72 6.76 17.75
C GLU A 163 0.03 7.97 17.13
N TYR A 164 -0.44 7.84 15.91
CA TYR A 164 -1.21 8.87 15.23
C TYR A 164 -2.47 9.26 16.03
N GLN A 165 -3.22 8.28 16.56
CA GLN A 165 -4.38 8.54 17.40
C GLN A 165 -4.03 9.37 18.63
N LYS A 166 -2.94 9.03 19.34
CA LYS A 166 -2.47 9.78 20.52
C LYS A 166 -2.17 11.23 20.18
N GLU A 167 -1.48 11.45 19.04
CA GLU A 167 -1.16 12.79 18.57
C GLU A 167 -2.41 13.58 18.20
N CYS A 168 -3.36 12.97 17.47
CA CYS A 168 -4.63 13.58 17.16
C CYS A 168 -5.39 13.97 18.42
N THR A 169 -5.56 13.06 19.36
CA THR A 169 -6.31 13.32 20.62
C THR A 169 -5.68 14.46 21.44
N LYS A 170 -4.34 14.61 21.37
CA LYS A 170 -3.63 15.68 22.08
C LYS A 170 -3.76 17.04 21.41
N ASN A 171 -3.74 17.08 20.09
CA ASN A 171 -3.54 18.31 19.29
C ASN A 171 -4.82 18.81 18.60
N GLN A 172 -5.88 17.99 18.53
CA GLN A 172 -7.10 18.33 17.81
C GLN A 172 -8.10 19.07 18.70
N LYS A 173 -8.81 20.02 18.09
CA LYS A 173 -9.91 20.76 18.72
C LYS A 173 -11.28 20.13 18.43
N CYS A 174 -11.33 19.08 17.61
CA CYS A 174 -12.55 18.37 17.24
C CYS A 174 -12.61 16.97 17.83
N ASP A 175 -13.78 16.36 17.80
CA ASP A 175 -13.98 14.98 18.24
C ASP A 175 -13.14 14.00 17.41
N VAL A 176 -12.56 12.99 18.06
CA VAL A 176 -11.80 11.91 17.42
C VAL A 176 -12.48 10.57 17.74
N ALA A 177 -12.72 9.75 16.73
CA ALA A 177 -13.26 8.40 16.90
C ALA A 177 -12.40 7.36 16.17
N LEU A 178 -12.26 6.20 16.79
CA LEU A 178 -11.70 5.02 16.14
C LEU A 178 -12.81 4.27 15.39
N ILE A 179 -12.51 3.90 14.16
CA ILE A 179 -13.43 3.14 13.33
C ILE A 179 -12.76 1.86 12.80
N ASN A 180 -13.57 0.87 12.46
CA ASN A 180 -13.17 -0.21 11.59
C ASN A 180 -13.55 0.18 10.15
N LEU A 181 -12.55 0.43 9.29
CA LEU A 181 -12.78 0.88 7.92
C LEU A 181 -13.56 -0.17 7.08
N GLU A 182 -13.49 -1.45 7.46
CA GLU A 182 -14.23 -2.56 6.82
C GLU A 182 -15.68 -2.68 7.32
N ASP A 183 -16.10 -1.88 8.31
CA ASP A 183 -17.46 -1.90 8.88
C ASP A 183 -18.26 -0.65 8.47
N THR A 184 -18.81 -0.68 7.27
CA THR A 184 -19.62 0.40 6.70
C THR A 184 -20.83 0.74 7.56
N LYS A 185 -21.47 -0.27 8.19
CA LYS A 185 -22.64 -0.05 9.03
C LYS A 185 -22.31 0.76 10.29
N MET A 186 -21.18 0.43 10.94
CA MET A 186 -20.68 1.17 12.07
C MET A 186 -20.38 2.63 11.70
N ILE A 187 -19.70 2.85 10.56
CA ILE A 187 -19.35 4.19 10.09
C ILE A 187 -20.62 5.00 9.81
N LYS A 188 -21.59 4.43 9.11
CA LYS A 188 -22.86 5.09 8.81
C LYS A 188 -23.63 5.46 10.08
N LYS A 189 -23.73 4.54 11.03
CA LYS A 189 -24.35 4.80 12.34
C LYS A 189 -23.67 5.95 13.08
N LEU A 190 -22.32 5.96 13.12
CA LEU A 190 -21.56 7.05 13.74
C LEU A 190 -21.81 8.39 13.06
N MET A 191 -21.85 8.42 11.72
CA MET A 191 -22.16 9.65 10.97
C MET A 191 -23.56 10.19 11.32
N ASP A 192 -24.56 9.31 11.38
CA ASP A 192 -25.94 9.68 11.73
C ASP A 192 -26.00 10.23 13.16
N GLU A 193 -25.37 9.55 14.13
CA GLU A 193 -25.33 9.97 15.53
C GLU A 193 -24.64 11.34 15.73
N LYS A 194 -23.62 11.62 14.94
CA LYS A 194 -22.85 12.89 15.02
C LYS A 194 -23.36 13.98 14.07
N GLY A 195 -24.32 13.63 13.23
CA GLY A 195 -24.89 14.56 12.22
C GLY A 195 -23.90 14.93 11.11
N LEU A 196 -22.98 14.02 10.77
CA LEU A 196 -22.02 14.24 9.67
C LEU A 196 -22.71 14.02 8.33
N SER A 197 -22.62 15.00 7.45
CA SER A 197 -23.20 14.94 6.10
C SER A 197 -22.27 14.33 5.06
N SER A 198 -20.97 14.39 5.29
CA SER A 198 -19.94 13.84 4.39
C SER A 198 -18.62 13.57 5.12
N LEU A 199 -17.78 12.77 4.50
CA LEU A 199 -16.39 12.57 4.87
C LEU A 199 -15.48 13.15 3.81
N SER A 200 -14.32 13.62 4.23
CA SER A 200 -13.18 13.89 3.35
C SER A 200 -12.05 12.91 3.69
N SER A 201 -11.23 12.56 2.72
CA SER A 201 -10.05 11.71 2.91
C SER A 201 -8.98 12.11 1.93
N TYR A 202 -7.71 11.88 2.25
CA TYR A 202 -6.69 11.89 1.23
C TYR A 202 -6.94 10.76 0.23
N TYR A 203 -6.56 10.99 -1.02
CA TYR A 203 -6.74 9.99 -2.07
C TYR A 203 -5.83 8.78 -1.79
N PRO A 204 -6.38 7.60 -1.48
CA PRO A 204 -5.56 6.42 -1.27
C PRO A 204 -5.02 5.94 -2.62
N ALA A 205 -3.78 5.45 -2.62
CA ALA A 205 -3.25 4.74 -3.77
C ALA A 205 -4.12 3.52 -4.13
N LEU A 206 -3.96 3.00 -5.34
CA LEU A 206 -4.64 1.76 -5.75
C LEU A 206 -4.30 0.64 -4.77
N GLY A 207 -5.31 -0.07 -4.31
CA GLY A 207 -5.19 -1.17 -3.35
C GLY A 207 -6.34 -1.22 -2.36
N SER A 208 -6.21 -2.05 -1.34
CA SER A 208 -7.33 -2.42 -0.46
C SER A 208 -7.93 -1.25 0.32
N VAL A 209 -7.15 -0.22 0.67
CA VAL A 209 -7.70 0.99 1.31
C VAL A 209 -8.67 1.70 0.36
N ASN A 210 -8.27 1.86 -0.91
CA ASN A 210 -9.14 2.44 -1.93
C ASN A 210 -10.39 1.58 -2.14
N ASP A 211 -10.24 0.25 -2.15
CA ASP A 211 -11.38 -0.67 -2.32
C ASP A 211 -12.39 -0.51 -1.19
N GLU A 212 -11.94 -0.39 0.06
CA GLU A 212 -12.83 -0.14 1.20
C GLU A 212 -13.52 1.23 1.11
N ILE A 213 -12.80 2.29 0.73
CA ILE A 213 -13.42 3.61 0.52
C ILE A 213 -14.45 3.57 -0.62
N GLN A 214 -14.19 2.83 -1.70
CA GLN A 214 -15.19 2.64 -2.77
C GLN A 214 -16.44 1.89 -2.27
N LYS A 215 -16.29 0.91 -1.37
CA LYS A 215 -17.45 0.25 -0.73
C LYS A 215 -18.28 1.26 0.07
N LEU A 216 -17.63 2.13 0.87
CA LEU A 216 -18.35 3.19 1.60
C LEU A 216 -19.19 4.05 0.63
N ARG A 217 -18.58 4.46 -0.49
CA ARG A 217 -19.28 5.26 -1.52
C ARG A 217 -20.45 4.51 -2.14
N ASN A 218 -20.28 3.23 -2.48
CA ASN A 218 -21.32 2.38 -3.06
C ASN A 218 -22.49 2.17 -2.11
N GLU A 219 -22.27 2.23 -0.82
CA GLU A 219 -23.31 2.15 0.22
C GLU A 219 -23.91 3.53 0.56
N GLY A 220 -23.58 4.58 -0.19
CA GLY A 220 -24.17 5.91 -0.09
C GLY A 220 -23.49 6.86 0.91
N ILE A 221 -22.33 6.47 1.47
CA ILE A 221 -21.51 7.40 2.26
C ILE A 221 -20.73 8.30 1.30
N LEU A 222 -20.93 9.60 1.45
CA LEU A 222 -20.25 10.59 0.63
C LEU A 222 -18.83 10.78 1.14
N VAL A 223 -17.84 10.34 0.35
CA VAL A 223 -16.41 10.56 0.64
C VAL A 223 -15.79 11.37 -0.47
N ASP A 224 -15.36 12.59 -0.16
CA ASP A 224 -14.66 13.49 -1.08
C ASP A 224 -13.14 13.34 -0.88
N TYR A 225 -12.36 13.40 -1.96
CA TYR A 225 -10.90 13.36 -1.88
C TYR A 225 -10.30 14.77 -1.85
N GLN A 226 -9.24 14.91 -1.08
CA GLN A 226 -8.37 16.08 -1.03
C GLN A 226 -6.99 15.78 -1.59
#